data_8c83484ad54ad435eb9f4def14dbf23d
#
_entry.id   8c83484ad54ad435eb9f4def14dbf23d
#
_cell.length_a   1.000
_cell.length_b   1.000
_cell.length_c   1.000
_cell.angle_alpha   90.00
_cell.angle_beta   90.00
_cell.angle_gamma   90.00
#
_symmetry.space_group_name_H-M   'P 1'
#
loop_
_entity.id
_entity.type
_entity.pdbx_description
1 polymer ?
#
loop_
_entity_poly.entity_id
_entity_poly.type
_entity_poly.pdbx_seq_one_letter_code
_entity_poly.pdbx_strand_id
1 'polypeptide(L)'
;MQKGFTLIELMIVVAIIGILAAFAIPAYQDYIARSQATEGVSMASGKKTDVSDNLQNGSCGSGTYSGKYVQSMVIGGGTGPCTFAITYRSTGTSTLIGGKTLTLSMGANGSLVKSAGDIDNKYVPKANLP
;
A
#
# COMPACT_ATOMS: atom_id res chain seq x y z
N MET A 1 -0.64 45.72 -33.13
CA MET A 1 -2.01 45.40 -32.71
C MET A 1 -1.98 44.18 -31.82
N GLN A 2 -2.62 44.23 -30.67
CA GLN A 2 -2.79 43.05 -29.79
C GLN A 2 -3.86 42.14 -30.37
N LYS A 3 -3.52 40.82 -30.48
CA LYS A 3 -4.49 39.78 -30.82
C LYS A 3 -4.91 39.11 -29.51
N GLY A 4 -6.21 39.11 -29.21
CA GLY A 4 -6.79 38.43 -28.04
C GLY A 4 -7.31 37.07 -28.41
N PHE A 5 -7.42 36.17 -27.42
CA PHE A 5 -8.10 34.89 -27.58
C PHE A 5 -9.61 35.08 -27.75
N THR A 6 -10.22 34.24 -28.57
CA THR A 6 -11.68 34.21 -28.67
C THR A 6 -12.28 33.39 -27.53
N LEU A 7 -13.53 33.68 -27.17
CA LEU A 7 -14.26 32.93 -26.12
C LEU A 7 -14.35 31.44 -26.46
N ILE A 8 -14.58 31.10 -27.72
CA ILE A 8 -14.72 29.70 -28.16
C ILE A 8 -13.39 28.93 -28.06
N GLU A 9 -12.25 29.57 -28.36
CA GLU A 9 -10.93 28.94 -28.19
C GLU A 9 -10.68 28.58 -26.73
N LEU A 10 -11.04 29.46 -25.80
CA LEU A 10 -10.90 29.17 -24.37
C LEU A 10 -11.87 28.06 -23.93
N MET A 11 -13.12 28.06 -24.42
CA MET A 11 -14.11 27.03 -24.08
C MET A 11 -13.67 25.63 -24.54
N ILE A 12 -13.10 25.52 -25.74
CA ILE A 12 -12.63 24.23 -26.25
C ILE A 12 -11.48 23.71 -25.38
N VAL A 13 -10.56 24.56 -25.00
CA VAL A 13 -9.39 24.17 -24.19
C VAL A 13 -9.83 23.66 -22.82
N VAL A 14 -10.71 24.36 -22.11
CA VAL A 14 -11.20 23.89 -20.79
C VAL A 14 -12.04 22.61 -20.91
N ALA A 15 -12.78 22.45 -21.99
CA ALA A 15 -13.52 21.22 -22.24
C ALA A 15 -12.60 20.01 -22.42
N ILE A 16 -11.53 20.16 -23.20
CA ILE A 16 -10.52 19.10 -23.40
C ILE A 16 -9.81 18.78 -22.09
N ILE A 17 -9.39 19.79 -21.32
CA ILE A 17 -8.76 19.60 -20.01
C ILE A 17 -9.72 18.86 -19.07
N GLY A 18 -11.00 19.22 -19.05
CA GLY A 18 -12.02 18.54 -18.24
C GLY A 18 -12.14 17.05 -18.56
N ILE A 19 -12.16 16.71 -19.84
CA ILE A 19 -12.22 15.30 -20.29
C ILE A 19 -10.94 14.55 -19.86
N LEU A 20 -9.76 15.11 -20.08
CA LEU A 20 -8.50 14.50 -19.71
C LEU A 20 -8.39 14.33 -18.18
N ALA A 21 -8.81 15.33 -17.42
CA ALA A 21 -8.80 15.27 -15.95
C ALA A 21 -9.71 14.18 -15.40
N ALA A 22 -10.85 13.92 -16.05
CA ALA A 22 -11.76 12.87 -15.62
C ALA A 22 -11.14 11.46 -15.58
N PHE A 23 -10.18 11.19 -16.45
CA PHE A 23 -9.42 9.94 -16.44
C PHE A 23 -8.13 10.01 -15.62
N ALA A 24 -7.48 11.16 -15.60
CA ALA A 24 -6.18 11.34 -14.94
C ALA A 24 -6.31 11.31 -13.41
N ILE A 25 -7.34 11.92 -12.83
CA ILE A 25 -7.50 12.01 -11.38
C ILE A 25 -7.68 10.65 -10.71
N PRO A 26 -8.57 9.75 -11.17
CA PRO A 26 -8.71 8.42 -10.58
C PRO A 26 -7.41 7.58 -10.69
N ALA A 27 -6.74 7.66 -11.85
CA ALA A 27 -5.47 6.94 -12.05
C ALA A 27 -4.38 7.43 -11.09
N TYR A 28 -4.32 8.73 -10.84
CA TYR A 28 -3.39 9.33 -9.87
C TYR A 28 -3.69 8.88 -8.44
N GLN A 29 -4.97 8.83 -8.05
CA GLN A 29 -5.39 8.36 -6.74
C GLN A 29 -5.00 6.88 -6.51
N ASP A 30 -5.19 6.03 -7.51
CA ASP A 30 -4.75 4.63 -7.46
C ASP A 30 -3.24 4.49 -7.33
N TYR A 31 -2.48 5.32 -8.03
CA TYR A 31 -1.02 5.36 -7.93
C TYR A 31 -0.55 5.74 -6.52
N ILE A 32 -1.14 6.77 -5.94
CA ILE A 32 -0.83 7.21 -4.57
C ILE A 32 -1.18 6.11 -3.57
N ALA A 33 -2.33 5.48 -3.69
CA ALA A 33 -2.74 4.39 -2.80
C ALA A 33 -1.75 3.21 -2.86
N ARG A 34 -1.31 2.81 -4.04
CA ARG A 34 -0.27 1.76 -4.22
C ARG A 34 1.06 2.15 -3.60
N SER A 35 1.50 3.38 -3.80
CA SER A 35 2.74 3.90 -3.23
C SER A 35 2.70 3.84 -1.70
N GLN A 36 1.60 4.28 -1.09
CA GLN A 36 1.43 4.26 0.35
C GLN A 36 1.29 2.83 0.91
N ALA A 37 0.58 1.94 0.19
CA ALA A 37 0.44 0.55 0.58
C ALA A 37 1.78 -0.20 0.58
N THR A 38 2.70 0.17 -0.31
CA THR A 38 4.04 -0.43 -0.40
C THR A 38 4.88 -0.19 0.87
N GLU A 39 4.62 0.86 1.64
CA GLU A 39 5.31 1.10 2.92
C GLU A 39 5.17 -0.10 3.86
N GLY A 40 3.95 -0.63 4.03
CA GLY A 40 3.71 -1.79 4.90
C GLY A 40 4.48 -3.04 4.45
N VAL A 41 4.50 -3.29 3.14
CA VAL A 41 5.26 -4.42 2.57
C VAL A 41 6.78 -4.23 2.76
N SER A 42 7.27 -3.00 2.59
CA SER A 42 8.68 -2.67 2.81
C SER A 42 9.09 -2.84 4.27
N MET A 43 8.23 -2.43 5.21
CA MET A 43 8.45 -2.63 6.64
C MET A 43 8.51 -4.12 6.99
N ALA A 44 7.57 -4.93 6.48
CA ALA A 44 7.57 -6.37 6.66
C ALA A 44 8.84 -7.01 6.08
N SER A 45 9.26 -6.58 4.88
CA SER A 45 10.48 -7.04 4.24
C SER A 45 11.73 -6.71 5.06
N GLY A 46 11.77 -5.53 5.68
CA GLY A 46 12.86 -5.12 6.57
C GLY A 46 12.97 -5.96 7.86
N LYS A 47 11.88 -6.62 8.26
CA LYS A 47 11.83 -7.47 9.46
C LYS A 47 11.96 -8.96 9.19
N LYS A 48 12.07 -9.37 7.94
CA LYS A 48 12.20 -10.79 7.56
C LYS A 48 13.39 -11.49 8.22
N THR A 49 14.53 -10.83 8.28
CA THR A 49 15.76 -11.40 8.88
C THR A 49 15.56 -11.63 10.37
N ASP A 50 15.03 -10.64 11.09
CA ASP A 50 14.74 -10.76 12.52
C ASP A 50 13.80 -11.94 12.81
N VAL A 51 12.76 -12.08 11.99
CA VAL A 51 11.79 -13.18 12.10
C VAL A 51 12.43 -14.53 11.75
N SER A 52 13.29 -14.58 10.73
CA SER A 52 13.99 -15.81 10.36
C SER A 52 14.94 -16.28 11.47
N ASP A 53 15.64 -15.36 12.11
CA ASP A 53 16.54 -15.67 13.24
C ASP A 53 15.74 -16.15 14.47
N ASN A 54 14.61 -15.53 14.74
CA ASN A 54 13.70 -15.96 15.80
C ASN A 54 13.12 -17.36 15.55
N LEU A 55 12.81 -17.69 14.29
CA LEU A 55 12.32 -19.02 13.91
C LEU A 55 13.33 -20.14 14.23
N GLN A 56 14.63 -19.88 14.16
CA GLN A 56 15.65 -20.85 14.58
C GLN A 56 15.55 -21.18 16.08
N ASN A 57 14.98 -20.27 16.86
CA ASN A 57 14.70 -20.44 18.28
C ASN A 57 13.25 -20.94 18.55
N GLY A 58 12.53 -21.36 17.51
CA GLY A 58 11.18 -21.93 17.60
C GLY A 58 10.05 -20.92 17.78
N SER A 59 10.24 -19.65 17.44
CA SER A 59 9.23 -18.60 17.58
C SER A 59 9.36 -17.59 16.42
N CYS A 60 8.26 -17.00 16.00
CA CYS A 60 8.29 -15.87 15.04
C CYS A 60 8.79 -14.57 15.67
N GLY A 61 8.93 -14.55 16.98
CA GLY A 61 9.13 -13.31 17.73
C GLY A 61 7.84 -12.50 17.84
N SER A 62 7.96 -11.32 18.42
CA SER A 62 6.86 -10.37 18.55
C SER A 62 7.39 -8.94 18.40
N GLY A 63 6.55 -8.07 17.91
CA GLY A 63 6.90 -6.65 17.79
C GLY A 63 5.78 -5.87 17.12
N THR A 64 5.65 -4.61 17.51
CA THR A 64 4.72 -3.67 16.89
C THR A 64 5.52 -2.48 16.38
N TYR A 65 5.34 -2.17 15.13
CA TYR A 65 6.06 -1.11 14.41
C TYR A 65 5.05 -0.17 13.76
N SER A 66 5.43 1.07 13.59
CA SER A 66 4.60 2.07 12.90
C SER A 66 5.41 2.82 11.86
N GLY A 67 4.74 3.32 10.83
CA GLY A 67 5.33 4.11 9.77
C GLY A 67 4.56 5.42 9.53
N LYS A 68 4.84 6.05 8.41
CA LYS A 68 4.14 7.28 8.01
C LYS A 68 2.67 6.99 7.68
N TYR A 69 2.42 5.99 6.86
CA TYR A 69 1.08 5.57 6.41
C TYR A 69 0.59 4.32 7.14
N VAL A 70 1.49 3.55 7.74
CA VAL A 70 1.18 2.38 8.55
C VAL A 70 0.94 2.81 10.00
N GLN A 71 -0.26 2.56 10.51
CA GLN A 71 -0.61 2.79 11.91
C GLN A 71 0.10 1.78 12.82
N SER A 72 0.02 0.51 12.46
CA SER A 72 0.70 -0.57 13.17
C SER A 72 0.99 -1.73 12.24
N MET A 73 2.16 -2.34 12.43
CA MET A 73 2.52 -3.63 11.87
C MET A 73 2.90 -4.54 13.04
N VAL A 74 2.17 -5.62 13.22
CA VAL A 74 2.36 -6.58 14.31
C VAL A 74 2.92 -7.88 13.75
N ILE A 75 4.01 -8.36 14.34
CA ILE A 75 4.57 -9.68 14.04
C ILE A 75 3.88 -10.72 14.91
N GLY A 76 3.41 -11.80 14.30
CA GLY A 76 2.72 -12.90 14.96
C GLY A 76 2.94 -14.23 14.26
N GLY A 77 2.20 -15.27 14.68
CA GLY A 77 2.23 -16.61 14.09
C GLY A 77 2.77 -17.70 15.01
N GLY A 78 3.35 -17.34 16.15
CA GLY A 78 3.84 -18.31 17.12
C GLY A 78 4.91 -19.25 16.54
N THR A 79 4.64 -20.56 16.50
CA THR A 79 5.49 -21.61 15.90
C THR A 79 5.05 -22.00 14.47
N GLY A 80 3.94 -21.43 13.97
CA GLY A 80 3.42 -21.63 12.61
C GLY A 80 4.02 -20.69 11.59
N PRO A 81 3.37 -20.49 10.44
CA PRO A 81 3.82 -19.49 9.48
C PRO A 81 3.78 -18.10 10.12
N CYS A 82 4.90 -17.41 10.08
CA CYS A 82 5.00 -16.07 10.64
C CYS A 82 4.19 -15.08 9.83
N THR A 83 3.50 -14.20 10.51
CA THR A 83 2.60 -13.22 9.88
C THR A 83 2.98 -11.79 10.26
N PHE A 84 2.74 -10.89 9.33
CA PHE A 84 2.87 -9.44 9.50
C PHE A 84 1.48 -8.84 9.29
N ALA A 85 0.82 -8.50 10.38
CA ALA A 85 -0.50 -7.86 10.35
C ALA A 85 -0.31 -6.34 10.30
N ILE A 86 -0.64 -5.74 9.17
CA ILE A 86 -0.44 -4.33 8.86
C ILE A 86 -1.80 -3.64 8.87
N THR A 87 -1.91 -2.54 9.60
CA THR A 87 -3.09 -1.65 9.58
C THR A 87 -2.65 -0.28 9.09
N TYR A 88 -3.29 0.22 8.04
CA TYR A 88 -3.01 1.55 7.50
C TYR A 88 -3.76 2.63 8.29
N ARG A 89 -3.16 3.82 8.37
CA ARG A 89 -3.79 4.96 9.06
C ARG A 89 -5.09 5.37 8.36
N SER A 90 -6.09 5.72 9.13
CA SER A 90 -7.35 6.27 8.59
C SER A 90 -7.24 7.74 8.19
N THR A 91 -6.23 8.46 8.68
CA THR A 91 -5.96 9.87 8.40
C THR A 91 -4.55 10.06 7.83
N GLY A 92 -4.40 11.02 6.92
CA GLY A 92 -3.12 11.27 6.25
C GLY A 92 -2.71 10.22 5.21
N THR A 93 -3.62 9.31 4.89
CA THR A 93 -3.45 8.22 3.92
C THR A 93 -4.56 8.32 2.87
N SER A 94 -4.33 7.77 1.69
CA SER A 94 -5.37 7.69 0.66
C SER A 94 -6.63 7.02 1.21
N THR A 95 -7.81 7.57 0.92
CA THR A 95 -9.10 7.00 1.32
C THR A 95 -9.34 5.60 0.78
N LEU A 96 -8.62 5.21 -0.27
CA LEU A 96 -8.72 3.89 -0.91
C LEU A 96 -8.10 2.78 -0.05
N ILE A 97 -7.15 3.11 0.83
CA ILE A 97 -6.47 2.16 1.73
C ILE A 97 -6.56 2.56 3.21
N GLY A 98 -7.06 3.75 3.51
CA GLY A 98 -7.17 4.27 4.88
C GLY A 98 -8.00 3.36 5.77
N GLY A 99 -7.47 3.00 6.95
CA GLY A 99 -8.11 2.09 7.91
C GLY A 99 -8.14 0.61 7.49
N LYS A 100 -7.65 0.28 6.29
CA LYS A 100 -7.63 -1.11 5.80
C LYS A 100 -6.45 -1.89 6.36
N THR A 101 -6.59 -3.22 6.32
CA THR A 101 -5.61 -4.17 6.82
C THR A 101 -5.01 -4.99 5.69
N LEU A 102 -3.75 -5.38 5.88
CA LEU A 102 -3.02 -6.31 5.02
C LEU A 102 -2.25 -7.27 5.92
N THR A 103 -2.51 -8.56 5.81
CA THR A 103 -1.74 -9.58 6.50
C THR A 103 -0.88 -10.32 5.48
N LEU A 104 0.43 -10.27 5.69
CA LEU A 104 1.40 -11.04 4.91
C LEU A 104 1.84 -12.25 5.73
N SER A 105 1.91 -13.42 5.12
CA SER A 105 2.54 -14.60 5.69
C SER A 105 3.91 -14.82 5.07
N MET A 106 4.87 -15.23 5.88
CA MET A 106 6.21 -15.56 5.44
C MET A 106 6.29 -17.06 5.15
N GLY A 107 6.58 -17.40 3.90
CA GLY A 107 6.84 -18.77 3.48
C GLY A 107 8.20 -19.28 3.96
N ALA A 108 8.40 -20.59 3.90
CA ALA A 108 9.66 -21.23 4.28
C ALA A 108 10.88 -20.72 3.47
N ASN A 109 10.65 -20.24 2.27
CA ASN A 109 11.67 -19.62 1.41
C ASN A 109 11.88 -18.12 1.71
N GLY A 110 11.24 -17.56 2.74
CA GLY A 110 11.29 -16.15 3.09
C GLY A 110 10.46 -15.24 2.19
N SER A 111 9.60 -15.78 1.31
CA SER A 111 8.67 -14.97 0.52
C SER A 111 7.55 -14.43 1.40
N LEU A 112 7.13 -13.19 1.13
CA LEU A 112 5.99 -12.57 1.78
C LEU A 112 4.80 -12.60 0.82
N VAL A 113 3.73 -13.25 1.22
CA VAL A 113 2.52 -13.38 0.40
C VAL A 113 1.30 -12.95 1.21
N LYS A 114 0.39 -12.20 0.58
CA LYS A 114 -0.88 -11.81 1.21
C LYS A 114 -1.67 -13.05 1.59
N SER A 115 -1.96 -13.19 2.88
CA SER A 115 -2.77 -14.29 3.43
C SER A 115 -4.16 -13.84 3.85
N ALA A 116 -4.31 -12.57 4.26
CA ALA A 116 -5.58 -11.99 4.70
C ALA A 116 -5.56 -10.46 4.59
N GLY A 117 -6.65 -9.82 4.98
CA GLY A 117 -6.81 -8.38 5.01
C GLY A 117 -7.82 -7.89 3.97
N ASP A 118 -8.41 -6.74 4.25
CA ASP A 118 -9.49 -6.12 3.47
C ASP A 118 -8.99 -5.11 2.43
N ILE A 119 -7.67 -4.88 2.35
CA ILE A 119 -7.08 -4.06 1.28
C ILE A 119 -7.26 -4.77 -0.08
N ASP A 120 -7.65 -3.99 -1.09
CA ASP A 120 -7.81 -4.51 -2.45
C ASP A 120 -6.45 -4.95 -3.03
N ASN A 121 -6.43 -6.10 -3.70
CA ASN A 121 -5.23 -6.67 -4.30
C ASN A 121 -4.56 -5.74 -5.32
N LYS A 122 -5.31 -4.86 -5.96
CA LYS A 122 -4.75 -3.89 -6.91
C LYS A 122 -3.77 -2.89 -6.27
N TYR A 123 -3.83 -2.70 -4.95
CA TYR A 123 -2.91 -1.83 -4.21
C TYR A 123 -1.72 -2.58 -3.60
N VAL A 124 -1.77 -3.90 -3.55
CA VAL A 124 -0.67 -4.73 -3.07
C VAL A 124 0.33 -5.00 -4.21
N PRO A 125 1.65 -4.93 -3.97
CA PRO A 125 2.63 -5.29 -4.98
C PRO A 125 2.40 -6.71 -5.52
N LYS A 126 2.48 -6.89 -6.83
CA LYS A 126 2.20 -8.19 -7.49
C LYS A 126 3.04 -9.35 -6.95
N ALA A 127 4.29 -9.07 -6.55
CA ALA A 127 5.19 -10.06 -5.95
C ALA A 127 4.68 -10.61 -4.61
N ASN A 128 3.73 -9.93 -3.95
CA ASN A 128 3.18 -10.29 -2.66
C ASN A 128 1.72 -10.80 -2.76
N LEU A 129 1.21 -11.01 -3.95
CA LEU A 129 -0.08 -11.65 -4.18
C LEU A 129 0.08 -13.17 -4.28
N PRO A 130 -0.94 -13.93 -3.85
CA PRO A 130 -0.93 -15.39 -3.95
C PRO A 130 -0.97 -15.87 -5.40
#